data_26e1da27d445470496a77927dd712587
#
_entry.id   26e1da27d445470496a77927dd712587
#
_cell.length_a   1.000
_cell.length_b   1.000
_cell.length_c   1.000
_cell.angle_alpha   90.00
_cell.angle_beta   90.00
_cell.angle_gamma   90.00
#
_symmetry.space_group_name_H-M   'P 1'
#
loop_
_entity.id
_entity.type
_entity.pdbx_description
1 polymer ?
#
loop_
_entity_poly.entity_id
_entity_poly.type
_entity_poly.pdbx_seq_one_letter_code
_entity_poly.pdbx_strand_id
1 'polypeptide(L)'
;MNLRTLLILGALSAFGPLAIDFYLPSFPTLARQFGTDVEHVQLSLAAYFVGIAIGQLFYGPLADRYGRRVPLLVGVALFTLASLACALAPSLEWLIGARFVQALGGCAGMVITRAVVRDLCDPLASAKVFSQLVLVMGLAPILAPLGGGLLLNTLGWPSIFHSLAIFAGLCLLAVLLWLPETRPQHLQPAPLSGAFGQYRALLGNAPFMGYSLAGGVAMAGMFAYIAGSPFVFIELYGVPAEHYGWLFGSNAAGFVIMAQVNARLVRNGGPALWLRRMVLVYLASGLCLLVLALWQPLQLWPLMVPLFICVASLGCVLPNATACAMAGQGRHAGSASGLLGSMQFSVAASASALVAFLHDGSAMPMALVIALCGAAACGFAWWSKRFVV
;
A
#
# COMPACT_ATOMS: atom_id res chain seq x y z
N MET A 1 11.40 0.73 -24.22
CA MET A 1 10.07 1.32 -23.91
C MET A 1 10.12 2.82 -24.21
N ASN A 2 9.09 3.41 -24.82
CA ASN A 2 9.05 4.84 -25.10
C ASN A 2 8.61 5.65 -23.87
N LEU A 3 8.91 6.97 -23.86
CA LEU A 3 8.62 7.85 -22.74
C LEU A 3 7.10 7.93 -22.43
N ARG A 4 6.25 7.93 -23.46
CA ARG A 4 4.79 7.98 -23.28
C ARG A 4 4.28 6.78 -22.48
N THR A 5 4.70 5.58 -22.85
CA THR A 5 4.34 4.35 -22.11
C THR A 5 4.85 4.40 -20.67
N LEU A 6 6.08 4.88 -20.46
CA LEU A 6 6.63 5.02 -19.11
C LEU A 6 5.80 5.97 -18.24
N LEU A 7 5.38 7.12 -18.78
CA LEU A 7 4.54 8.09 -18.07
C LEU A 7 3.16 7.51 -17.74
N ILE A 8 2.54 6.78 -18.67
CA ILE A 8 1.25 6.10 -18.44
C ILE A 8 1.39 5.08 -17.30
N LEU A 9 2.41 4.22 -17.35
CA LEU A 9 2.63 3.21 -16.33
C LEU A 9 2.99 3.83 -14.97
N GLY A 10 3.73 4.93 -14.96
CA GLY A 10 4.01 5.71 -13.75
C GLY A 10 2.74 6.28 -13.11
N ALA A 11 1.88 6.90 -13.93
CA ALA A 11 0.60 7.44 -13.47
C ALA A 11 -0.32 6.33 -12.92
N LEU A 12 -0.41 5.18 -13.60
CA LEU A 12 -1.19 4.02 -13.14
C LEU A 12 -0.66 3.43 -11.82
N SER A 13 0.65 3.45 -11.61
CA SER A 13 1.27 2.98 -10.37
C SER A 13 0.98 3.92 -9.18
N ALA A 14 0.67 5.18 -9.44
CA ALA A 14 0.34 6.16 -8.42
C ALA A 14 -1.09 6.04 -7.87
N PHE A 15 -1.99 5.27 -8.50
CA PHE A 15 -3.40 5.15 -8.08
C PHE A 15 -3.55 4.71 -6.61
N GLY A 16 -2.80 3.68 -6.20
CA GLY A 16 -2.84 3.19 -4.82
C GLY A 16 -2.43 4.27 -3.80
N PRO A 17 -1.19 4.77 -3.85
CA PRO A 17 -0.72 5.80 -2.93
C PRO A 17 -1.59 7.07 -2.96
N LEU A 18 -1.94 7.59 -4.15
CA LEU A 18 -2.78 8.78 -4.23
C LEU A 18 -4.15 8.57 -3.59
N ALA A 19 -4.83 7.46 -3.88
CA ALA A 19 -6.14 7.19 -3.32
C ALA A 19 -6.11 6.93 -1.80
N ILE A 20 -4.98 6.51 -1.25
CA ILE A 20 -4.80 6.31 0.20
C ILE A 20 -4.45 7.64 0.86
N ASP A 21 -3.34 8.25 0.45
CA ASP A 21 -2.68 9.31 1.20
C ASP A 21 -3.31 10.70 0.98
N PHE A 22 -3.91 10.93 -0.19
CA PHE A 22 -4.57 12.20 -0.53
C PHE A 22 -5.81 12.49 0.33
N TYR A 23 -6.44 11.45 0.80
CA TYR A 23 -7.68 11.44 1.55
C TYR A 23 -7.50 11.56 3.07
N LEU A 24 -6.33 11.18 3.61
CA LEU A 24 -6.07 11.11 5.06
C LEU A 24 -6.35 12.42 5.82
N PRO A 25 -5.94 13.62 5.32
CA PRO A 25 -6.20 14.87 6.04
C PRO A 25 -7.68 15.19 6.22
N SER A 26 -8.57 14.57 5.44
CA SER A 26 -10.03 14.83 5.49
C SER A 26 -10.78 14.03 6.56
N PHE A 27 -10.14 13.06 7.23
CA PHE A 27 -10.82 12.18 8.20
C PHE A 27 -11.60 12.93 9.27
N PRO A 28 -11.03 13.93 9.99
CA PRO A 28 -11.76 14.68 10.98
C PRO A 28 -12.93 15.48 10.41
N THR A 29 -12.78 16.01 9.20
CA THR A 29 -13.84 16.75 8.52
C THR A 29 -15.00 15.84 8.11
N LEU A 30 -14.70 14.63 7.63
CA LEU A 30 -15.69 13.61 7.29
C LEU A 30 -16.44 13.12 8.53
N ALA A 31 -15.73 12.88 9.64
CA ALA A 31 -16.33 12.49 10.89
C ALA A 31 -17.38 13.52 11.34
N ARG A 32 -17.01 14.80 11.35
CA ARG A 32 -17.95 15.90 11.68
C ARG A 32 -19.12 15.98 10.71
N GLN A 33 -18.89 15.83 9.41
CA GLN A 33 -19.94 15.94 8.39
C GLN A 33 -20.94 14.80 8.45
N PHE A 34 -20.47 13.57 8.69
CA PHE A 34 -21.35 12.40 8.80
C PHE A 34 -21.87 12.14 10.22
N GLY A 35 -21.53 13.02 11.21
CA GLY A 35 -21.99 12.88 12.58
C GLY A 35 -21.46 11.62 13.27
N THR A 36 -20.21 11.27 13.02
CA THR A 36 -19.55 10.07 13.52
C THR A 36 -18.13 10.39 14.01
N ASP A 37 -17.41 9.38 14.47
CA ASP A 37 -16.04 9.49 14.94
C ASP A 37 -15.04 9.18 13.82
N VAL A 38 -13.79 9.63 13.97
CA VAL A 38 -12.70 9.40 13.00
C VAL A 38 -12.45 7.90 12.79
N GLU A 39 -12.65 7.08 13.81
CA GLU A 39 -12.49 5.63 13.77
C GLU A 39 -13.45 4.96 12.80
N HIS A 40 -14.70 5.41 12.74
CA HIS A 40 -15.67 4.91 11.76
C HIS A 40 -15.27 5.34 10.35
N VAL A 41 -14.69 6.52 10.16
CA VAL A 41 -14.15 6.95 8.86
C VAL A 41 -12.97 6.08 8.44
N GLN A 42 -12.13 5.59 9.37
CA GLN A 42 -11.02 4.67 9.09
C GLN A 42 -11.49 3.36 8.44
N LEU A 43 -12.73 2.92 8.70
CA LEU A 43 -13.30 1.72 8.06
C LEU A 43 -13.38 1.86 6.53
N SER A 44 -13.52 3.09 6.01
CA SER A 44 -13.46 3.33 4.58
C SER A 44 -12.09 3.03 3.96
N LEU A 45 -11.02 3.25 4.72
CA LEU A 45 -9.66 2.88 4.33
C LEU A 45 -9.43 1.37 4.46
N ALA A 46 -9.96 0.74 5.51
CA ALA A 46 -9.92 -0.72 5.65
C ALA A 46 -10.66 -1.40 4.48
N ALA A 47 -11.84 -0.91 4.11
CA ALA A 47 -12.59 -1.40 2.95
C ALA A 47 -11.80 -1.24 1.63
N TYR A 48 -11.08 -0.14 1.48
CA TYR A 48 -10.18 0.07 0.34
C TYR A 48 -9.07 -1.01 0.30
N PHE A 49 -8.45 -1.34 1.43
CA PHE A 49 -7.43 -2.40 1.48
C PHE A 49 -8.00 -3.78 1.18
N VAL A 50 -9.22 -4.09 1.64
CA VAL A 50 -9.93 -5.33 1.27
C VAL A 50 -10.14 -5.38 -0.24
N GLY A 51 -10.58 -4.28 -0.84
CA GLY A 51 -10.76 -4.17 -2.30
C GLY A 51 -9.45 -4.43 -3.06
N ILE A 52 -8.32 -3.86 -2.62
CA ILE A 52 -7.00 -4.13 -3.21
C ILE A 52 -6.63 -5.62 -3.04
N ALA A 53 -6.81 -6.19 -1.86
CA ALA A 53 -6.47 -7.58 -1.57
C ALA A 53 -7.19 -8.55 -2.51
N ILE A 54 -8.49 -8.35 -2.69
CA ILE A 54 -9.31 -9.14 -3.60
C ILE A 54 -8.89 -8.89 -5.06
N GLY A 55 -8.76 -7.63 -5.46
CA GLY A 55 -8.40 -7.25 -6.82
C GLY A 55 -7.06 -7.86 -7.27
N GLN A 56 -6.06 -7.91 -6.40
CA GLN A 56 -4.76 -8.49 -6.74
C GLN A 56 -4.80 -9.98 -7.12
N LEU A 57 -5.74 -10.75 -6.55
CA LEU A 57 -5.92 -12.16 -6.91
C LEU A 57 -6.52 -12.35 -8.31
N PHE A 58 -7.32 -11.39 -8.79
CA PHE A 58 -8.06 -11.54 -10.04
C PHE A 58 -7.37 -10.87 -11.24
N TYR A 59 -6.78 -9.67 -11.07
CA TYR A 59 -6.24 -8.94 -12.23
C TYR A 59 -5.06 -9.63 -12.90
N GLY A 60 -4.23 -10.41 -12.19
CA GLY A 60 -3.18 -11.21 -12.79
C GLY A 60 -3.74 -12.22 -13.81
N PRO A 61 -4.56 -13.18 -13.36
CA PRO A 61 -5.19 -14.16 -14.24
C PRO A 61 -6.07 -13.55 -15.35
N LEU A 62 -6.80 -12.47 -15.05
CA LEU A 62 -7.61 -11.77 -16.06
C LEU A 62 -6.75 -11.17 -17.16
N ALA A 63 -5.64 -10.53 -16.79
CA ALA A 63 -4.70 -9.95 -17.75
C ALA A 63 -3.96 -11.02 -18.57
N ASP A 64 -3.69 -12.19 -18.00
CA ASP A 64 -3.10 -13.32 -18.72
C ASP A 64 -4.08 -13.94 -19.72
N ARG A 65 -5.37 -13.95 -19.41
CA ARG A 65 -6.41 -14.52 -20.28
C ARG A 65 -6.89 -13.56 -21.36
N TYR A 66 -7.25 -12.33 -21.00
CA TYR A 66 -7.92 -11.37 -21.90
C TYR A 66 -6.97 -10.33 -22.50
N GLY A 67 -5.66 -10.42 -22.22
CA GLY A 67 -4.69 -9.37 -22.57
C GLY A 67 -4.56 -8.31 -21.49
N ARG A 68 -3.59 -7.42 -21.65
CA ARG A 68 -3.27 -6.38 -20.64
C ARG A 68 -4.23 -5.20 -20.74
N ARG A 69 -4.58 -4.82 -21.96
CA ARG A 69 -5.31 -3.58 -22.25
C ARG A 69 -6.75 -3.60 -21.77
N VAL A 70 -7.51 -4.67 -22.04
CA VAL A 70 -8.95 -4.73 -21.71
C VAL A 70 -9.19 -4.71 -20.19
N PRO A 71 -8.58 -5.58 -19.36
CA PRO A 71 -8.78 -5.52 -17.91
C PRO A 71 -8.29 -4.21 -17.28
N LEU A 72 -7.24 -3.58 -17.88
CA LEU A 72 -6.75 -2.29 -17.43
C LEU A 72 -7.78 -1.17 -17.68
N LEU A 73 -8.36 -1.10 -18.88
CA LEU A 73 -9.40 -0.13 -19.23
C LEU A 73 -10.63 -0.27 -18.33
N VAL A 74 -11.09 -1.50 -18.11
CA VAL A 74 -12.22 -1.79 -17.22
C VAL A 74 -11.91 -1.35 -15.79
N GLY A 75 -10.73 -1.68 -15.28
CA GLY A 75 -10.31 -1.30 -13.92
C GLY A 75 -10.18 0.21 -13.73
N VAL A 76 -9.55 0.90 -14.69
CA VAL A 76 -9.39 2.37 -14.61
C VAL A 76 -10.73 3.08 -14.75
N ALA A 77 -11.63 2.60 -15.63
CA ALA A 77 -13.00 3.13 -15.72
C ALA A 77 -13.77 2.92 -14.40
N LEU A 78 -13.66 1.73 -13.81
CA LEU A 78 -14.27 1.43 -12.51
C LEU A 78 -13.74 2.36 -11.41
N PHE A 79 -12.41 2.59 -11.35
CA PHE A 79 -11.80 3.51 -10.41
C PHE A 79 -12.32 4.95 -10.61
N THR A 80 -12.43 5.39 -11.85
CA THR A 80 -12.93 6.74 -12.19
C THR A 80 -14.37 6.93 -11.71
N LEU A 81 -15.27 6.00 -12.04
CA LEU A 81 -16.68 6.05 -11.64
C LEU A 81 -16.84 5.94 -10.12
N ALA A 82 -16.10 5.06 -9.49
CA ALA A 82 -16.14 4.91 -8.04
C ALA A 82 -15.57 6.13 -7.32
N SER A 83 -14.57 6.82 -7.89
CA SER A 83 -14.07 8.10 -7.36
C SER A 83 -15.16 9.18 -7.39
N LEU A 84 -15.93 9.27 -8.47
CA LEU A 84 -17.09 10.16 -8.53
C LEU A 84 -18.16 9.77 -7.49
N ALA A 85 -18.42 8.48 -7.32
CA ALA A 85 -19.34 7.98 -6.31
C ALA A 85 -18.87 8.32 -4.88
N CYS A 86 -17.58 8.30 -4.62
CA CYS A 86 -17.00 8.76 -3.34
C CYS A 86 -17.23 10.28 -3.14
N ALA A 87 -17.00 11.10 -4.18
CA ALA A 87 -17.19 12.55 -4.11
C ALA A 87 -18.65 12.94 -3.82
N LEU A 88 -19.60 12.13 -4.25
CA LEU A 88 -21.03 12.34 -4.11
C LEU A 88 -21.63 11.56 -2.92
N ALA A 89 -20.82 11.04 -2.00
CA ALA A 89 -21.29 10.18 -0.92
C ALA A 89 -22.27 10.90 0.02
N PRO A 90 -23.52 10.42 0.14
CA PRO A 90 -24.51 11.00 1.06
C PRO A 90 -24.35 10.51 2.50
N SER A 91 -23.67 9.38 2.71
CA SER A 91 -23.42 8.78 4.03
C SER A 91 -22.05 8.11 4.10
N LEU A 92 -21.61 7.76 5.31
CA LEU A 92 -20.34 7.05 5.51
C LEU A 92 -20.38 5.64 4.92
N GLU A 93 -21.51 4.92 5.05
CA GLU A 93 -21.67 3.56 4.52
C GLU A 93 -21.57 3.56 2.99
N TRP A 94 -22.15 4.56 2.33
CA TRP A 94 -21.97 4.75 0.89
C TRP A 94 -20.50 4.97 0.54
N LEU A 95 -19.84 5.85 1.30
CA LEU A 95 -18.41 6.10 1.08
C LEU A 95 -17.58 4.83 1.25
N ILE A 96 -17.83 4.03 2.29
CA ILE A 96 -17.15 2.73 2.53
C ILE A 96 -17.34 1.81 1.33
N GLY A 97 -18.56 1.64 0.84
CA GLY A 97 -18.87 0.81 -0.33
C GLY A 97 -18.19 1.31 -1.61
N ALA A 98 -18.26 2.63 -1.86
CA ALA A 98 -17.63 3.26 -3.01
C ALA A 98 -16.09 3.14 -2.96
N ARG A 99 -15.47 3.25 -1.79
CA ARG A 99 -14.03 3.06 -1.57
C ARG A 99 -13.59 1.63 -1.85
N PHE A 100 -14.40 0.64 -1.47
CA PHE A 100 -14.14 -0.77 -1.83
C PHE A 100 -14.13 -0.97 -3.35
N VAL A 101 -15.15 -0.44 -4.06
CA VAL A 101 -15.24 -0.53 -5.53
C VAL A 101 -14.11 0.25 -6.20
N GLN A 102 -13.75 1.43 -5.67
CA GLN A 102 -12.62 2.22 -6.15
C GLN A 102 -11.31 1.43 -6.07
N ALA A 103 -11.08 0.71 -4.98
CA ALA A 103 -9.91 -0.12 -4.77
C ALA A 103 -9.82 -1.29 -5.75
N LEU A 104 -10.96 -1.96 -6.02
CA LEU A 104 -11.04 -2.99 -7.06
C LEU A 104 -10.57 -2.44 -8.40
N GLY A 105 -11.04 -1.25 -8.79
CA GLY A 105 -10.62 -0.60 -10.02
C GLY A 105 -9.13 -0.21 -10.03
N GLY A 106 -8.65 0.41 -8.95
CA GLY A 106 -7.27 0.91 -8.83
C GLY A 106 -6.22 -0.20 -8.86
N CYS A 107 -6.58 -1.39 -8.37
CA CYS A 107 -5.71 -2.55 -8.37
C CYS A 107 -5.25 -2.96 -9.79
N ALA A 108 -6.06 -2.73 -10.82
CA ALA A 108 -5.70 -3.00 -12.21
C ALA A 108 -4.40 -2.28 -12.62
N GLY A 109 -4.29 -0.99 -12.27
CA GLY A 109 -3.09 -0.19 -12.53
C GLY A 109 -1.85 -0.79 -11.86
N MET A 110 -1.96 -1.19 -10.59
CA MET A 110 -0.84 -1.73 -9.82
C MET A 110 -0.34 -3.08 -10.36
N VAL A 111 -1.26 -3.99 -10.73
CA VAL A 111 -0.92 -5.36 -11.17
C VAL A 111 -0.49 -5.38 -12.63
N ILE A 112 -1.27 -4.74 -13.51
CA ILE A 112 -1.07 -4.85 -14.96
C ILE A 112 0.15 -4.04 -15.41
N THR A 113 0.46 -2.92 -14.76
CA THR A 113 1.70 -2.16 -15.04
C THR A 113 2.94 -3.05 -14.97
N ARG A 114 3.05 -3.90 -13.93
CA ARG A 114 4.19 -4.82 -13.80
C ARG A 114 4.26 -5.83 -14.94
N ALA A 115 3.10 -6.32 -15.38
CA ALA A 115 3.02 -7.25 -16.52
C ALA A 115 3.43 -6.57 -17.83
N VAL A 116 2.94 -5.35 -18.10
CA VAL A 116 3.30 -4.57 -19.29
C VAL A 116 4.80 -4.28 -19.35
N VAL A 117 5.42 -3.89 -18.22
CA VAL A 117 6.87 -3.67 -18.18
C VAL A 117 7.63 -4.93 -18.56
N ARG A 118 7.23 -6.08 -18.02
CA ARG A 118 7.86 -7.36 -18.33
C ARG A 118 7.65 -7.79 -19.78
N ASP A 119 6.50 -7.47 -20.38
CA ASP A 119 6.18 -7.82 -21.77
C ASP A 119 6.97 -6.96 -22.78
N LEU A 120 7.30 -5.70 -22.40
CA LEU A 120 7.96 -4.73 -23.30
C LEU A 120 9.47 -4.58 -23.09
N CYS A 121 10.02 -5.10 -22.02
CA CYS A 121 11.41 -4.88 -21.63
C CYS A 121 12.12 -6.20 -21.33
N ASP A 122 13.40 -6.28 -21.68
CA ASP A 122 14.30 -7.31 -21.18
C ASP A 122 14.53 -7.17 -19.66
N PRO A 123 15.12 -8.15 -18.98
CA PRO A 123 15.29 -8.11 -17.51
C PRO A 123 16.06 -6.88 -17.01
N LEU A 124 17.09 -6.42 -17.76
CA LEU A 124 17.91 -5.27 -17.35
C LEU A 124 17.14 -3.95 -17.52
N ALA A 125 16.46 -3.76 -18.65
CA ALA A 125 15.61 -2.60 -18.88
C ALA A 125 14.41 -2.57 -17.94
N SER A 126 13.82 -3.73 -17.62
CA SER A 126 12.74 -3.86 -16.64
C SER A 126 13.15 -3.35 -15.25
N ALA A 127 14.36 -3.72 -14.79
CA ALA A 127 14.89 -3.24 -13.51
C ALA A 127 14.99 -1.71 -13.46
N LYS A 128 15.44 -1.07 -14.54
CA LYS A 128 15.51 0.39 -14.66
C LYS A 128 14.12 1.04 -14.60
N VAL A 129 13.17 0.48 -15.34
CA VAL A 129 11.77 0.98 -15.35
C VAL A 129 11.13 0.81 -13.98
N PHE A 130 11.26 -0.34 -13.32
CA PHE A 130 10.74 -0.55 -11.98
C PHE A 130 11.35 0.43 -10.96
N SER A 131 12.64 0.77 -11.07
CA SER A 131 13.25 1.79 -10.22
C SER A 131 12.60 3.18 -10.40
N GLN A 132 12.22 3.54 -11.63
CA GLN A 132 11.50 4.79 -11.90
C GLN A 132 10.07 4.76 -11.36
N LEU A 133 9.36 3.63 -11.47
CA LEU A 133 8.03 3.45 -10.88
C LEU A 133 8.06 3.52 -9.35
N VAL A 134 9.07 2.92 -8.72
CA VAL A 134 9.28 3.02 -7.25
C VAL A 134 9.52 4.46 -6.81
N LEU A 135 10.21 5.26 -7.62
CA LEU A 135 10.37 6.70 -7.32
C LEU A 135 9.02 7.42 -7.30
N VAL A 136 8.15 7.15 -8.28
CA VAL A 136 6.79 7.72 -8.31
C VAL A 136 5.99 7.29 -7.07
N MET A 137 6.03 6.00 -6.74
CA MET A 137 5.36 5.45 -5.56
C MET A 137 5.93 6.00 -4.24
N GLY A 138 7.22 6.33 -4.20
CA GLY A 138 7.87 6.91 -3.01
C GLY A 138 7.61 8.41 -2.82
N LEU A 139 7.38 9.15 -3.93
CA LEU A 139 7.03 10.56 -3.86
C LEU A 139 5.55 10.80 -3.54
N ALA A 140 4.66 9.90 -3.95
CA ALA A 140 3.23 10.03 -3.74
C ALA A 140 2.85 10.18 -2.24
N PRO A 141 3.35 9.37 -1.29
CA PRO A 141 3.05 9.54 0.13
C PRO A 141 3.56 10.87 0.74
N ILE A 142 4.50 11.53 0.08
CA ILE A 142 4.98 12.86 0.50
C ILE A 142 4.06 13.96 -0.05
N LEU A 143 3.76 13.89 -1.35
CA LEU A 143 3.02 14.95 -2.04
C LEU A 143 1.50 14.84 -1.86
N ALA A 144 0.97 13.61 -1.73
CA ALA A 144 -0.46 13.40 -1.68
C ALA A 144 -1.13 14.02 -0.43
N PRO A 145 -0.64 13.82 0.80
CA PRO A 145 -1.27 14.46 1.97
C PRO A 145 -1.17 15.99 1.95
N LEU A 146 -0.08 16.54 1.38
CA LEU A 146 0.07 18.00 1.20
C LEU A 146 -0.98 18.54 0.22
N GLY A 147 -1.11 17.91 -0.93
CA GLY A 147 -2.14 18.24 -1.92
C GLY A 147 -3.55 18.04 -1.39
N GLY A 148 -3.79 16.95 -0.64
CA GLY A 148 -5.05 16.65 0.01
C GLY A 148 -5.45 17.70 1.05
N GLY A 149 -4.52 18.13 1.90
CA GLY A 149 -4.73 19.19 2.86
C GLY A 149 -5.06 20.54 2.21
N LEU A 150 -4.37 20.88 1.11
CA LEU A 150 -4.64 22.09 0.34
C LEU A 150 -6.05 22.06 -0.28
N LEU A 151 -6.42 20.97 -0.94
CA LEU A 151 -7.75 20.82 -1.54
C LEU A 151 -8.86 20.82 -0.49
N LEU A 152 -8.62 20.16 0.64
CA LEU A 152 -9.56 20.14 1.76
C LEU A 152 -9.90 21.56 2.22
N ASN A 153 -8.88 22.40 2.43
CA ASN A 153 -9.05 23.75 2.95
C ASN A 153 -9.63 24.75 1.92
N THR A 154 -9.40 24.52 0.63
CA THR A 154 -9.84 25.48 -0.43
C THR A 154 -11.19 25.10 -1.04
N LEU A 155 -11.42 23.80 -1.29
CA LEU A 155 -12.56 23.31 -2.06
C LEU A 155 -13.38 22.22 -1.32
N GLY A 156 -12.96 21.86 -0.10
CA GLY A 156 -13.59 20.82 0.69
C GLY A 156 -13.20 19.38 0.26
N TRP A 157 -13.54 18.39 1.10
CA TRP A 157 -13.14 16.99 0.91
C TRP A 157 -13.64 16.33 -0.40
N PRO A 158 -14.81 16.67 -0.99
CA PRO A 158 -15.25 16.06 -2.26
C PRO A 158 -14.27 16.34 -3.41
N SER A 159 -13.56 17.47 -3.36
CA SER A 159 -12.58 17.86 -4.37
C SER A 159 -11.41 16.88 -4.49
N ILE A 160 -11.07 16.19 -3.40
CA ILE A 160 -10.06 15.13 -3.37
C ILE A 160 -10.47 14.01 -4.31
N PHE A 161 -11.69 13.53 -4.19
CA PHE A 161 -12.22 12.46 -5.03
C PHE A 161 -12.50 12.91 -6.47
N HIS A 162 -12.93 14.16 -6.69
CA HIS A 162 -13.02 14.74 -8.04
C HIS A 162 -11.65 14.78 -8.71
N SER A 163 -10.59 15.19 -7.98
CA SER A 163 -9.23 15.20 -8.51
C SER A 163 -8.73 13.81 -8.88
N LEU A 164 -9.05 12.78 -8.05
CA LEU A 164 -8.74 11.38 -8.37
C LEU A 164 -9.52 10.90 -9.60
N ALA A 165 -10.79 11.29 -9.75
CA ALA A 165 -11.60 10.93 -10.92
C ALA A 165 -11.07 11.58 -12.20
N ILE A 166 -10.67 12.87 -12.15
CA ILE A 166 -10.07 13.57 -13.29
C ILE A 166 -8.74 12.90 -13.66
N PHE A 167 -7.87 12.66 -12.68
CA PHE A 167 -6.59 11.99 -12.89
C PHE A 167 -6.77 10.61 -13.54
N ALA A 168 -7.69 9.80 -13.01
CA ALA A 168 -7.99 8.49 -13.55
C ALA A 168 -8.64 8.55 -14.94
N GLY A 169 -9.52 9.51 -15.19
CA GLY A 169 -10.10 9.76 -16.51
C GLY A 169 -9.04 10.12 -17.56
N LEU A 170 -8.07 10.95 -17.19
CA LEU A 170 -6.91 11.26 -18.06
C LEU A 170 -6.06 10.01 -18.32
N CYS A 171 -5.83 9.19 -17.30
CA CYS A 171 -5.14 7.91 -17.47
C CYS A 171 -5.94 6.94 -18.36
N LEU A 172 -7.27 6.88 -18.22
CA LEU A 172 -8.15 6.08 -19.06
C LEU A 172 -8.02 6.49 -20.53
N LEU A 173 -8.08 7.77 -20.82
CA LEU A 173 -7.88 8.31 -22.17
C LEU A 173 -6.47 7.99 -22.68
N ALA A 174 -5.44 8.14 -21.84
CA ALA A 174 -4.07 7.83 -22.22
C ALA A 174 -3.87 6.34 -22.56
N VAL A 175 -4.47 5.43 -21.76
CA VAL A 175 -4.45 3.98 -22.06
C VAL A 175 -5.22 3.70 -23.35
N LEU A 176 -6.38 4.32 -23.53
CA LEU A 176 -7.21 4.11 -24.72
C LEU A 176 -6.52 4.54 -26.01
N LEU A 177 -5.83 5.69 -25.98
CA LEU A 177 -5.24 6.27 -27.19
C LEU A 177 -3.83 5.78 -27.48
N TRP A 178 -3.02 5.46 -26.45
CA TRP A 178 -1.58 5.27 -26.63
C TRP A 178 -1.01 3.96 -26.10
N LEU A 179 -1.74 3.19 -25.29
CA LEU A 179 -1.23 1.90 -24.82
C LEU A 179 -1.78 0.78 -25.71
N PRO A 180 -0.92 0.15 -26.56
CA PRO A 180 -1.33 -1.01 -27.33
C PRO A 180 -1.49 -2.25 -26.43
N GLU A 181 -2.08 -3.32 -26.98
CA GLU A 181 -2.00 -4.63 -26.34
C GLU A 181 -0.56 -5.12 -26.34
N THR A 182 -0.07 -5.53 -25.16
CA THR A 182 1.34 -5.92 -24.98
C THR A 182 1.54 -7.40 -24.73
N ARG A 183 0.46 -8.17 -24.50
CA ARG A 183 0.56 -9.61 -24.32
C ARG A 183 1.15 -10.26 -25.58
N PRO A 184 2.23 -11.07 -25.47
CA PRO A 184 2.79 -11.79 -26.60
C PRO A 184 1.75 -12.73 -27.23
N GLN A 185 1.56 -12.63 -28.56
CA GLN A 185 0.52 -13.38 -29.28
C GLN A 185 0.74 -14.90 -29.30
N HIS A 186 1.99 -15.35 -29.11
CA HIS A 186 2.33 -16.77 -29.05
C HIS A 186 1.96 -17.44 -27.73
N LEU A 187 1.62 -16.69 -26.70
CA LEU A 187 1.17 -17.24 -25.42
C LEU A 187 -0.32 -17.58 -25.46
N GLN A 188 -0.62 -18.86 -25.32
CA GLN A 188 -2.01 -19.31 -25.20
C GLN A 188 -2.67 -18.71 -23.96
N PRO A 189 -3.98 -18.37 -24.02
CA PRO A 189 -4.72 -17.89 -22.85
C PRO A 189 -4.67 -18.91 -21.72
N ALA A 190 -4.13 -18.52 -20.57
CA ALA A 190 -4.07 -19.40 -19.41
C ALA A 190 -5.48 -19.66 -18.86
N PRO A 191 -5.84 -20.91 -18.50
CA PRO A 191 -7.11 -21.18 -17.86
C PRO A 191 -7.13 -20.56 -16.46
N LEU A 192 -8.22 -19.88 -16.08
CA LEU A 192 -8.38 -19.26 -14.77
C LEU A 192 -8.28 -20.30 -13.61
N SER A 193 -8.72 -21.54 -13.86
CA SER A 193 -8.63 -22.64 -12.90
C SER A 193 -7.19 -22.99 -12.50
N GLY A 194 -6.22 -22.77 -13.37
CA GLY A 194 -4.80 -23.02 -13.09
C GLY A 194 -4.22 -22.08 -12.04
N ALA A 195 -4.70 -20.83 -11.97
CA ALA A 195 -4.23 -19.85 -11.00
C ALA A 195 -4.56 -20.28 -9.53
N PHE A 196 -5.75 -20.81 -9.30
CA PHE A 196 -6.13 -21.29 -7.95
C PHE A 196 -5.30 -22.49 -7.49
N GLY A 197 -4.94 -23.40 -8.41
CA GLY A 197 -4.02 -24.50 -8.10
C GLY A 197 -2.64 -24.00 -7.69
N GLN A 198 -2.13 -22.98 -8.37
CA GLN A 198 -0.85 -22.33 -8.04
C GLN A 198 -0.90 -21.63 -6.68
N TYR A 199 -2.00 -20.93 -6.35
CA TYR A 199 -2.17 -20.31 -5.04
C TYR A 199 -2.17 -21.34 -3.93
N ARG A 200 -2.87 -22.48 -4.09
CA ARG A 200 -2.87 -23.57 -3.12
C ARG A 200 -1.46 -24.16 -2.90
N ALA A 201 -0.68 -24.33 -3.97
CA ALA A 201 0.70 -24.79 -3.87
C ALA A 201 1.59 -23.80 -3.12
N LEU A 202 1.44 -22.50 -3.36
CA LEU A 202 2.18 -21.45 -2.67
C LEU A 202 1.82 -21.35 -1.19
N LEU A 203 0.54 -21.49 -0.84
CA LEU A 203 0.09 -21.54 0.56
C LEU A 203 0.67 -22.74 1.33
N GLY A 204 0.99 -23.84 0.65
CA GLY A 204 1.70 -24.99 1.22
C GLY A 204 3.22 -24.80 1.30
N ASN A 205 3.79 -23.73 0.71
CA ASN A 205 5.22 -23.50 0.70
C ASN A 205 5.65 -22.71 1.94
N ALA A 206 6.20 -23.39 2.95
CA ALA A 206 6.54 -22.79 4.24
C ALA A 206 7.56 -21.62 4.15
N PRO A 207 8.67 -21.68 3.37
CA PRO A 207 9.54 -20.53 3.17
C PRO A 207 8.83 -19.32 2.56
N PHE A 208 8.02 -19.54 1.50
CA PHE A 208 7.23 -18.48 0.89
C PHE A 208 6.28 -17.82 1.90
N MET A 209 5.53 -18.63 2.64
CA MET A 209 4.57 -18.16 3.63
C MET A 209 5.25 -17.41 4.77
N GLY A 210 6.38 -17.92 5.29
CA GLY A 210 7.10 -17.28 6.38
C GLY A 210 7.60 -15.89 6.04
N TYR A 211 8.23 -15.72 4.88
CA TYR A 211 8.71 -14.41 4.43
C TYR A 211 7.57 -13.49 4.00
N SER A 212 6.52 -14.03 3.35
CA SER A 212 5.34 -13.27 2.96
C SER A 212 4.59 -12.73 4.18
N LEU A 213 4.43 -13.53 5.22
CA LEU A 213 3.80 -13.11 6.47
C LEU A 213 4.68 -12.13 7.25
N ALA A 214 6.02 -12.35 7.31
CA ALA A 214 6.92 -11.39 7.95
C ALA A 214 6.81 -9.99 7.31
N GLY A 215 6.85 -9.90 5.99
CA GLY A 215 6.68 -8.64 5.27
C GLY A 215 5.26 -8.09 5.33
N GLY A 216 4.26 -8.96 5.19
CA GLY A 216 2.84 -8.58 5.22
C GLY A 216 2.41 -7.99 6.55
N VAL A 217 2.79 -8.62 7.66
CA VAL A 217 2.47 -8.12 9.00
C VAL A 217 3.27 -6.85 9.33
N ALA A 218 4.53 -6.75 8.92
CA ALA A 218 5.29 -5.50 9.07
C ALA A 218 4.63 -4.36 8.27
N MET A 219 4.19 -4.61 7.05
CA MET A 219 3.42 -3.66 6.24
C MET A 219 2.08 -3.28 6.90
N ALA A 220 1.41 -4.23 7.55
CA ALA A 220 0.16 -3.96 8.26
C ALA A 220 0.34 -2.95 9.40
N GLY A 221 1.47 -2.99 10.13
CA GLY A 221 1.80 -1.95 11.10
C GLY A 221 2.02 -0.57 10.48
N MET A 222 2.56 -0.49 9.25
CA MET A 222 2.59 0.77 8.50
C MET A 222 1.17 1.27 8.19
N PHE A 223 0.25 0.39 7.82
CA PHE A 223 -1.14 0.78 7.57
C PHE A 223 -1.93 1.10 8.84
N ALA A 224 -1.56 0.50 9.97
CA ALA A 224 -2.06 0.94 11.29
C ALA A 224 -1.66 2.39 11.60
N TYR A 225 -0.39 2.76 11.30
CA TYR A 225 0.06 4.16 11.37
C TYR A 225 -0.71 5.03 10.39
N ILE A 226 -0.84 4.65 9.12
CA ILE A 226 -1.54 5.42 8.09
C ILE A 226 -2.99 5.69 8.53
N ALA A 227 -3.70 4.67 9.02
CA ALA A 227 -5.09 4.80 9.47
C ALA A 227 -5.25 5.62 10.75
N GLY A 228 -4.36 5.42 11.74
CA GLY A 228 -4.44 6.06 13.05
C GLY A 228 -3.87 7.48 13.10
N SER A 229 -2.93 7.82 12.20
CA SER A 229 -2.22 9.11 12.26
C SER A 229 -3.10 10.36 12.09
N PRO A 230 -4.20 10.37 11.30
CA PRO A 230 -5.09 11.54 11.25
C PRO A 230 -5.71 11.86 12.58
N PHE A 231 -6.19 10.84 13.31
CA PHE A 231 -6.71 11.04 14.67
C PHE A 231 -5.60 11.52 15.60
N VAL A 232 -4.47 10.81 15.67
CA VAL A 232 -3.39 11.14 16.60
C VAL A 232 -2.82 12.53 16.32
N PHE A 233 -2.51 12.88 15.07
CA PHE A 233 -1.87 14.17 14.79
C PHE A 233 -2.84 15.34 14.81
N ILE A 234 -4.02 15.19 14.18
CA ILE A 234 -4.93 16.31 13.97
C ILE A 234 -5.87 16.47 15.17
N GLU A 235 -6.57 15.40 15.60
CA GLU A 235 -7.54 15.48 16.69
C GLU A 235 -6.88 15.51 18.07
N LEU A 236 -5.98 14.56 18.37
CA LEU A 236 -5.41 14.43 19.71
C LEU A 236 -4.36 15.51 19.99
N TYR A 237 -3.45 15.80 19.04
CA TYR A 237 -2.37 16.79 19.23
C TYR A 237 -2.63 18.14 18.53
N GLY A 238 -3.79 18.33 17.91
CA GLY A 238 -4.21 19.62 17.34
C GLY A 238 -3.36 20.12 16.16
N VAL A 239 -2.67 19.24 15.43
CA VAL A 239 -1.91 19.62 14.24
C VAL A 239 -2.89 20.08 13.16
N PRO A 240 -2.74 21.28 12.57
CA PRO A 240 -3.59 21.70 11.46
C PRO A 240 -3.52 20.70 10.29
N ALA A 241 -4.68 20.42 9.67
CA ALA A 241 -4.78 19.44 8.58
C ALA A 241 -3.83 19.77 7.40
N GLU A 242 -3.57 21.06 7.16
CA GLU A 242 -2.61 21.55 6.17
C GLU A 242 -1.15 21.20 6.51
N HIS A 243 -0.81 21.07 7.80
CA HIS A 243 0.52 20.70 8.26
C HIS A 243 0.71 19.18 8.44
N TYR A 244 -0.39 18.42 8.47
CA TYR A 244 -0.34 16.95 8.59
C TYR A 244 0.58 16.33 7.53
N GLY A 245 0.52 16.82 6.31
CA GLY A 245 1.32 16.32 5.20
C GLY A 245 2.84 16.42 5.42
N TRP A 246 3.32 17.40 6.16
CA TRP A 246 4.75 17.53 6.49
C TRP A 246 5.22 16.45 7.46
N LEU A 247 4.43 16.16 8.50
CA LEU A 247 4.74 15.12 9.46
C LEU A 247 4.64 13.73 8.84
N PHE A 248 3.58 13.48 8.07
CA PHE A 248 3.40 12.23 7.35
C PHE A 248 4.51 12.04 6.29
N GLY A 249 4.81 13.08 5.53
CA GLY A 249 5.85 13.11 4.50
C GLY A 249 7.26 12.89 5.07
N SER A 250 7.56 13.37 6.28
CA SER A 250 8.85 13.11 6.94
C SER A 250 9.05 11.63 7.21
N ASN A 251 8.02 10.91 7.68
CA ASN A 251 8.06 9.47 7.88
C ASN A 251 8.21 8.72 6.55
N ALA A 252 7.48 9.14 5.51
CA ALA A 252 7.59 8.57 4.18
C ALA A 252 9.01 8.80 3.58
N ALA A 253 9.60 9.95 3.80
CA ALA A 253 10.99 10.22 3.39
C ALA A 253 11.98 9.28 4.10
N GLY A 254 11.80 9.03 5.39
CA GLY A 254 12.58 8.04 6.15
C GLY A 254 12.51 6.65 5.52
N PHE A 255 11.30 6.20 5.16
CA PHE A 255 11.08 4.94 4.45
C PHE A 255 11.84 4.87 3.12
N VAL A 256 11.73 5.91 2.28
CA VAL A 256 12.39 5.97 0.97
C VAL A 256 13.91 5.98 1.12
N ILE A 257 14.45 6.79 2.04
CA ILE A 257 15.90 6.86 2.32
C ILE A 257 16.42 5.48 2.74
N MET A 258 15.74 4.82 3.69
CA MET A 258 16.16 3.51 4.16
C MET A 258 16.02 2.41 3.10
N ALA A 259 15.05 2.52 2.17
CA ALA A 259 14.97 1.62 1.02
C ALA A 259 16.19 1.78 0.09
N GLN A 260 16.71 2.99 -0.12
CA GLN A 260 17.94 3.22 -0.88
C GLN A 260 19.19 2.73 -0.14
N VAL A 261 19.25 2.97 1.17
CA VAL A 261 20.34 2.45 2.04
C VAL A 261 20.35 0.92 2.02
N ASN A 262 19.18 0.27 2.04
CA ASN A 262 19.06 -1.18 1.96
C ASN A 262 19.73 -1.78 0.71
N ALA A 263 19.66 -1.11 -0.43
CA ALA A 263 20.31 -1.55 -1.67
C ALA A 263 21.85 -1.70 -1.50
N ARG A 264 22.46 -0.91 -0.61
CA ARG A 264 23.87 -1.02 -0.26
C ARG A 264 24.11 -2.08 0.82
N LEU A 265 23.26 -2.11 1.84
CA LEU A 265 23.39 -3.03 2.99
C LEU A 265 23.29 -4.51 2.58
N VAL A 266 22.37 -4.83 1.67
CA VAL A 266 22.13 -6.21 1.19
C VAL A 266 23.37 -6.82 0.53
N ARG A 267 24.26 -6.01 -0.04
CA ARG A 267 25.53 -6.50 -0.60
C ARG A 267 26.40 -7.18 0.44
N ASN A 268 26.26 -6.80 1.72
CA ASN A 268 27.01 -7.34 2.84
C ASN A 268 26.11 -8.24 3.70
N GLY A 269 25.88 -9.49 3.29
CA GLY A 269 25.17 -10.49 4.10
C GLY A 269 23.78 -10.91 3.60
N GLY A 270 23.33 -10.36 2.45
CA GLY A 270 22.11 -10.80 1.79
C GLY A 270 20.79 -10.31 2.44
N PRO A 271 19.65 -10.51 1.76
CA PRO A 271 18.37 -9.96 2.18
C PRO A 271 17.84 -10.60 3.48
N ALA A 272 18.05 -11.90 3.70
CA ALA A 272 17.54 -12.60 4.89
C ALA A 272 18.20 -12.11 6.20
N LEU A 273 19.48 -11.73 6.18
CA LEU A 273 20.17 -11.19 7.34
C LEU A 273 19.62 -9.81 7.70
N TRP A 274 19.50 -8.93 6.68
CA TRP A 274 19.04 -7.57 6.90
C TRP A 274 17.55 -7.51 7.23
N LEU A 275 16.72 -8.41 6.70
CA LEU A 275 15.34 -8.59 7.15
C LEU A 275 15.29 -8.80 8.67
N ARG A 276 16.02 -9.81 9.19
CA ARG A 276 16.00 -10.13 10.63
C ARG A 276 16.51 -9.00 11.51
N ARG A 277 17.57 -8.28 11.10
CA ARG A 277 18.10 -7.15 11.86
C ARG A 277 17.09 -5.99 11.91
N MET A 278 16.51 -5.65 10.76
CA MET A 278 15.61 -4.49 10.67
C MET A 278 14.24 -4.76 11.29
N VAL A 279 13.76 -6.00 11.31
CA VAL A 279 12.54 -6.37 12.06
C VAL A 279 12.75 -6.22 13.57
N LEU A 280 13.96 -6.44 14.11
CA LEU A 280 14.26 -6.14 15.51
C LEU A 280 14.24 -4.64 15.80
N VAL A 281 14.78 -3.81 14.89
CA VAL A 281 14.71 -2.35 14.99
C VAL A 281 13.24 -1.89 14.96
N TYR A 282 12.44 -2.45 14.03
CA TYR A 282 11.02 -2.19 13.93
C TYR A 282 10.28 -2.55 15.23
N LEU A 283 10.52 -3.73 15.80
CA LEU A 283 9.92 -4.16 17.07
C LEU A 283 10.34 -3.25 18.22
N ALA A 284 11.63 -2.97 18.36
CA ALA A 284 12.15 -2.14 19.47
C ALA A 284 11.55 -0.72 19.42
N SER A 285 11.50 -0.12 18.23
CA SER A 285 10.88 1.21 18.04
C SER A 285 9.38 1.18 18.25
N GLY A 286 8.68 0.11 17.82
CA GLY A 286 7.25 -0.09 18.08
C GLY A 286 6.92 -0.24 19.57
N LEU A 287 7.74 -0.99 20.32
CA LEU A 287 7.61 -1.10 21.78
C LEU A 287 7.91 0.24 22.49
N CYS A 288 8.92 0.98 22.05
CA CYS A 288 9.22 2.32 22.55
C CYS A 288 8.01 3.26 22.29
N LEU A 289 7.44 3.23 21.10
CA LEU A 289 6.24 4.01 20.75
C LEU A 289 5.07 3.65 21.68
N LEU A 290 4.84 2.36 21.94
CA LEU A 290 3.77 1.89 22.84
C LEU A 290 3.99 2.40 24.28
N VAL A 291 5.21 2.29 24.80
CA VAL A 291 5.51 2.79 26.15
C VAL A 291 5.28 4.28 26.25
N LEU A 292 5.69 5.07 25.26
CA LEU A 292 5.46 6.50 25.23
C LEU A 292 3.97 6.84 25.06
N ALA A 293 3.23 6.09 24.26
CA ALA A 293 1.79 6.27 24.11
C ALA A 293 1.03 6.02 25.43
N LEU A 294 1.49 5.05 26.24
CA LEU A 294 0.93 4.81 27.59
C LEU A 294 1.19 5.96 28.56
N TRP A 295 2.29 6.69 28.40
CA TRP A 295 2.60 7.86 29.22
C TRP A 295 1.83 9.12 28.80
N GLN A 296 1.15 9.10 27.67
CA GLN A 296 0.34 10.20 27.13
C GLN A 296 1.07 11.55 27.16
N PRO A 297 2.19 11.69 26.46
CA PRO A 297 2.99 12.90 26.47
C PRO A 297 2.16 14.10 25.99
N LEU A 298 2.36 15.25 26.63
CA LEU A 298 1.64 16.51 26.29
C LEU A 298 1.98 17.03 24.88
N GLN A 299 3.06 16.56 24.29
CA GLN A 299 3.54 16.99 22.99
C GLN A 299 3.68 15.78 22.03
N LEU A 300 3.49 16.01 20.75
CA LEU A 300 3.60 14.98 19.70
C LEU A 300 5.04 14.48 19.49
N TRP A 301 6.06 15.34 19.68
CA TRP A 301 7.46 15.03 19.32
C TRP A 301 8.05 13.76 19.94
N PRO A 302 7.77 13.40 21.21
CA PRO A 302 8.24 12.14 21.77
C PRO A 302 7.75 10.91 21.01
N LEU A 303 6.53 10.95 20.45
CA LEU A 303 5.97 9.85 19.65
C LEU A 303 6.55 9.83 18.23
N MET A 304 6.90 10.99 17.67
CA MET A 304 7.40 11.09 16.29
C MET A 304 8.73 10.38 16.09
N VAL A 305 9.64 10.42 17.08
CA VAL A 305 10.97 9.81 16.96
C VAL A 305 10.90 8.27 16.79
N PRO A 306 10.27 7.50 17.70
CA PRO A 306 10.14 6.06 17.51
C PRO A 306 9.26 5.71 16.31
N LEU A 307 8.23 6.51 16.01
CA LEU A 307 7.39 6.30 14.83
C LEU A 307 8.20 6.45 13.53
N PHE A 308 9.04 7.47 13.43
CA PHE A 308 9.93 7.67 12.30
C PHE A 308 10.89 6.48 12.11
N ILE A 309 11.51 5.99 13.19
CA ILE A 309 12.41 4.83 13.14
C ILE A 309 11.64 3.58 12.71
N CYS A 310 10.42 3.41 13.23
CA CYS A 310 9.51 2.34 12.85
C CYS A 310 9.27 2.33 11.34
N VAL A 311 8.75 3.43 10.80
CA VAL A 311 8.40 3.55 9.38
C VAL A 311 9.65 3.47 8.49
N ALA A 312 10.75 4.12 8.88
CA ALA A 312 12.02 4.05 8.14
C ALA A 312 12.55 2.61 8.05
N SER A 313 12.50 1.84 9.14
CA SER A 313 12.98 0.44 9.14
C SER A 313 12.24 -0.45 8.13
N LEU A 314 10.97 -0.16 7.84
CA LEU A 314 10.18 -0.86 6.84
C LEU A 314 10.73 -0.69 5.42
N GLY A 315 11.45 0.39 5.15
CA GLY A 315 12.20 0.57 3.90
C GLY A 315 13.23 -0.52 3.63
N CYS A 316 13.71 -1.19 4.70
CA CYS A 316 14.55 -2.39 4.58
C CYS A 316 13.74 -3.68 4.70
N VAL A 317 12.77 -3.74 5.61
CA VAL A 317 12.00 -4.97 5.89
C VAL A 317 11.22 -5.43 4.66
N LEU A 318 10.46 -4.55 4.02
CA LEU A 318 9.55 -4.91 2.94
C LEU A 318 10.26 -5.44 1.69
N PRO A 319 11.30 -4.77 1.14
CA PRO A 319 12.00 -5.29 -0.03
C PRO A 319 12.76 -6.59 0.26
N ASN A 320 13.32 -6.74 1.46
CA ASN A 320 14.04 -7.96 1.84
C ASN A 320 13.09 -9.15 2.05
N ALA A 321 11.95 -8.94 2.70
CA ALA A 321 10.92 -9.96 2.85
C ALA A 321 10.38 -10.41 1.49
N THR A 322 10.10 -9.45 0.59
CA THR A 322 9.65 -9.74 -0.78
C THR A 322 10.70 -10.52 -1.56
N ALA A 323 11.98 -10.10 -1.50
CA ALA A 323 13.07 -10.80 -2.18
C ALA A 323 13.20 -12.25 -1.69
N CYS A 324 13.15 -12.47 -0.36
CA CYS A 324 13.21 -13.81 0.21
C CYS A 324 11.99 -14.67 -0.14
N ALA A 325 10.78 -14.11 -0.11
CA ALA A 325 9.56 -14.81 -0.48
C ALA A 325 9.56 -15.22 -1.97
N MET A 326 10.03 -14.34 -2.84
CA MET A 326 10.06 -14.57 -4.29
C MET A 326 11.23 -15.47 -4.73
N ALA A 327 12.21 -15.72 -3.86
CA ALA A 327 13.31 -16.62 -4.15
C ALA A 327 12.80 -18.03 -4.45
N GLY A 328 13.21 -18.59 -5.59
CA GLY A 328 12.78 -19.93 -6.03
C GLY A 328 11.41 -20.01 -6.73
N GLN A 329 10.66 -18.89 -6.85
CA GLN A 329 9.31 -18.89 -7.46
C GLN A 329 9.32 -18.62 -8.98
N GLY A 330 10.43 -18.82 -9.70
CA GLY A 330 10.67 -18.41 -11.10
C GLY A 330 9.49 -18.64 -12.06
N ARG A 331 8.98 -19.87 -12.17
CA ARG A 331 7.85 -20.20 -13.08
C ARG A 331 6.49 -19.64 -12.61
N HIS A 332 6.34 -19.38 -11.31
CA HIS A 332 5.07 -18.94 -10.66
C HIS A 332 5.16 -17.52 -10.12
N ALA A 333 6.16 -16.73 -10.58
CA ALA A 333 6.42 -15.38 -10.06
C ALA A 333 5.20 -14.45 -10.13
N GLY A 334 4.37 -14.56 -11.16
CA GLY A 334 3.13 -13.77 -11.28
C GLY A 334 2.11 -14.10 -10.19
N SER A 335 1.78 -15.38 -10.03
CA SER A 335 0.86 -15.86 -8.98
C SER A 335 1.42 -15.63 -7.57
N ALA A 336 2.73 -15.83 -7.37
CA ALA A 336 3.38 -15.56 -6.11
C ALA A 336 3.33 -14.06 -5.73
N SER A 337 3.56 -13.17 -6.70
CA SER A 337 3.45 -11.72 -6.49
C SER A 337 2.01 -11.28 -6.19
N GLY A 338 1.02 -11.84 -6.90
CA GLY A 338 -0.39 -11.55 -6.65
C GLY A 338 -0.84 -12.02 -5.26
N LEU A 339 -0.48 -13.26 -4.87
CA LEU A 339 -0.79 -13.81 -3.55
C LEU A 339 -0.10 -13.02 -2.44
N LEU A 340 1.19 -12.70 -2.60
CA LEU A 340 1.95 -11.89 -1.64
C LEU A 340 1.28 -10.52 -1.42
N GLY A 341 0.94 -9.82 -2.49
CA GLY A 341 0.27 -8.53 -2.38
C GLY A 341 -1.13 -8.64 -1.78
N SER A 342 -1.91 -9.66 -2.15
CA SER A 342 -3.22 -9.92 -1.54
C SER A 342 -3.10 -10.19 -0.03
N MET A 343 -2.13 -11.00 0.41
CA MET A 343 -1.87 -11.25 1.83
C MET A 343 -1.47 -9.96 2.56
N GLN A 344 -0.58 -9.15 1.97
CA GLN A 344 -0.15 -7.88 2.55
C GLN A 344 -1.33 -6.94 2.80
N PHE A 345 -2.20 -6.75 1.81
CA PHE A 345 -3.35 -5.86 1.96
C PHE A 345 -4.49 -6.44 2.79
N SER A 346 -4.64 -7.78 2.86
CA SER A 346 -5.58 -8.43 3.78
C SER A 346 -5.19 -8.16 5.24
N VAL A 347 -3.91 -8.35 5.59
CA VAL A 347 -3.42 -8.07 6.94
C VAL A 347 -3.44 -6.57 7.23
N ALA A 348 -3.18 -5.72 6.21
CA ALA A 348 -3.30 -4.26 6.33
C ALA A 348 -4.73 -3.81 6.65
N ALA A 349 -5.73 -4.40 5.98
CA ALA A 349 -7.14 -4.15 6.26
C ALA A 349 -7.50 -4.52 7.71
N SER A 350 -7.04 -5.70 8.17
CA SER A 350 -7.25 -6.17 9.54
C SER A 350 -6.61 -5.22 10.56
N ALA A 351 -5.37 -4.77 10.32
CA ALA A 351 -4.68 -3.86 11.21
C ALA A 351 -5.36 -2.47 11.26
N SER A 352 -5.77 -1.95 10.11
CA SER A 352 -6.51 -0.67 10.03
C SER A 352 -7.85 -0.76 10.78
N ALA A 353 -8.62 -1.84 10.59
CA ALA A 353 -9.87 -2.07 11.29
C ALA A 353 -9.66 -2.27 12.80
N LEU A 354 -8.56 -2.94 13.19
CA LEU A 354 -8.23 -3.16 14.60
C LEU A 354 -7.89 -1.85 15.33
N VAL A 355 -7.18 -0.91 14.67
CA VAL A 355 -6.93 0.43 15.22
C VAL A 355 -8.24 1.15 15.49
N ALA A 356 -9.18 1.11 14.54
CA ALA A 356 -10.49 1.72 14.70
C ALA A 356 -11.30 1.06 15.83
N PHE A 357 -11.30 -0.27 15.91
CA PHE A 357 -12.05 -1.03 16.92
C PHE A 357 -11.53 -0.84 18.35
N LEU A 358 -10.20 -0.71 18.51
CA LEU A 358 -9.55 -0.52 19.82
C LEU A 358 -9.53 0.94 20.27
N HIS A 359 -10.15 1.86 19.51
CA HIS A 359 -10.10 3.27 19.81
C HIS A 359 -10.55 3.59 21.26
N ASP A 360 -9.75 4.41 21.96
CA ASP A 360 -9.95 4.80 23.34
C ASP A 360 -9.72 6.31 23.61
N GLY A 361 -9.64 7.11 22.54
CA GLY A 361 -9.34 8.54 22.61
C GLY A 361 -7.86 8.86 22.82
N SER A 362 -6.96 7.88 22.66
CA SER A 362 -5.51 8.04 22.84
C SER A 362 -4.70 7.57 21.63
N ALA A 363 -3.38 7.77 21.66
CA ALA A 363 -2.46 7.21 20.66
C ALA A 363 -2.17 5.71 20.88
N MET A 364 -2.64 5.12 21.99
CA MET A 364 -2.32 3.76 22.41
C MET A 364 -2.76 2.68 21.41
N PRO A 365 -3.99 2.71 20.83
CA PRO A 365 -4.42 1.69 19.88
C PRO A 365 -3.51 1.59 18.66
N MET A 366 -3.13 2.72 18.07
CA MET A 366 -2.18 2.76 16.95
C MET A 366 -0.82 2.16 17.33
N ALA A 367 -0.28 2.60 18.48
CA ALA A 367 1.03 2.12 18.96
C ALA A 367 1.02 0.63 19.32
N LEU A 368 -0.06 0.14 19.92
CA LEU A 368 -0.25 -1.28 20.26
C LEU A 368 -0.27 -2.15 19.01
N VAL A 369 -1.06 -1.78 18.00
CA VAL A 369 -1.14 -2.56 16.75
C VAL A 369 0.21 -2.57 16.03
N ILE A 370 0.95 -1.44 16.00
CA ILE A 370 2.31 -1.39 15.43
C ILE A 370 3.25 -2.35 16.19
N ALA A 371 3.24 -2.33 17.52
CA ALA A 371 4.08 -3.20 18.34
C ALA A 371 3.75 -4.69 18.16
N LEU A 372 2.46 -5.05 18.11
CA LEU A 372 2.00 -6.41 17.82
C LEU A 372 2.43 -6.88 16.43
N CYS A 373 2.32 -6.01 15.42
CA CYS A 373 2.83 -6.29 14.08
C CYS A 373 4.36 -6.49 14.09
N GLY A 374 5.10 -5.71 14.87
CA GLY A 374 6.54 -5.89 15.04
C GLY A 374 6.89 -7.26 15.65
N ALA A 375 6.19 -7.65 16.71
CA ALA A 375 6.40 -8.94 17.36
C ALA A 375 6.07 -10.12 16.44
N ALA A 376 4.93 -10.06 15.74
CA ALA A 376 4.53 -11.09 14.80
C ALA A 376 5.47 -11.18 13.58
N ALA A 377 5.89 -10.05 13.02
CA ALA A 377 6.87 -10.01 11.94
C ALA A 377 8.21 -10.63 12.35
N CYS A 378 8.68 -10.36 13.57
CA CYS A 378 9.82 -11.04 14.17
C CYS A 378 9.60 -12.55 14.21
N GLY A 379 8.49 -13.02 14.76
CA GLY A 379 8.17 -14.45 14.87
C GLY A 379 8.24 -15.14 13.50
N PHE A 380 7.61 -14.58 12.48
CA PHE A 380 7.61 -15.14 11.11
C PHE A 380 9.00 -15.08 10.45
N ALA A 381 9.78 -14.01 10.65
CA ALA A 381 11.14 -13.91 10.12
C ALA A 381 12.09 -14.94 10.75
N TRP A 382 11.88 -15.32 12.01
CA TRP A 382 12.63 -16.41 12.65
C TRP A 382 12.09 -17.79 12.30
N TRP A 383 10.80 -17.94 12.16
CA TRP A 383 10.18 -19.19 11.72
C TRP A 383 10.69 -19.58 10.32
N SER A 384 10.75 -18.63 9.39
CA SER A 384 11.23 -18.89 8.03
C SER A 384 12.69 -19.37 7.97
N LYS A 385 13.53 -19.00 8.97
CA LYS A 385 14.93 -19.48 9.05
C LYS A 385 15.05 -21.00 9.11
N ARG A 386 14.05 -21.69 9.69
CA ARG A 386 14.08 -23.15 9.88
C ARG A 386 14.05 -23.93 8.55
N PHE A 387 13.65 -23.28 7.46
CA PHE A 387 13.46 -23.90 6.15
C PHE A 387 14.50 -23.45 5.11
N VAL A 388 15.42 -22.57 5.49
CA VAL A 388 16.55 -22.16 4.65
C VAL A 388 17.78 -22.90 5.13
N VAL A 389 18.17 -23.92 4.35
CA VAL A 389 19.39 -24.70 4.54
C VAL A 389 20.59 -23.94 3.97
#